data_2a6a98ae2ca24e29d707a86fc4bc008c
#
_entry.id   2a6a98ae2ca24e29d707a86fc4bc008c
#
_cell.length_a   1.000
_cell.length_b   1.000
_cell.length_c   1.000
_cell.angle_alpha   90.00
_cell.angle_beta   90.00
_cell.angle_gamma   90.00
#
_symmetry.space_group_name_H-M   'P 1'
#
loop_
_entity.id
_entity.type
_entity.pdbx_description
1 polymer ?
#
loop_
_entity_poly.entity_id
_entity_poly.type
_entity_poly.pdbx_seq_one_letter_code
_entity_poly.pdbx_strand_id
1 'polypeptide(L)'
;MNENNDNKEVSLVGLTREEIKDSLIKFDIPDQQINMRVNQVWGWIYNKGVTSIDEMTTLSLGLREELKKHHNLNRPVISDEQTSEDGTKKWLLKFNDGSEIETVFIPDDERGTLCVSSQVGCTLNCTFCHTGTQRLVRNLSSQEIISQVVVAKDSLEEWCEEPRKITNIVMMGMGEPLYNFEGVRDGILTMSDDAGLSISKRKITLSTSGIVPKIKMAGDEIGSMLAISLHATNNDLRNEIVPINKKYPIEELLEACRNYPGLSNSKRITFEYVMLKGVNDSEAEARDLVKLISGIPAKINLIPFNSWPGSSYECSDWDQIEKFGDIVNRGGYASPIRMPRGEDISAACGQLKSDTKKVRASEKYKKELAKIESKRIGRL
;
A
#
# COMPACT_ATOMS: atom_id res chain seq x y z
N MET A 1 -28.34 31.21 -13.87
CA MET A 1 -27.58 30.26 -14.67
C MET A 1 -26.11 30.56 -14.43
N ASN A 2 -25.52 29.87 -13.49
CA ASN A 2 -24.09 29.99 -13.17
C ASN A 2 -23.46 28.61 -13.45
N GLU A 3 -23.03 28.43 -14.69
CA GLU A 3 -22.14 27.37 -15.07
C GLU A 3 -20.71 27.77 -14.65
N ASN A 4 -20.36 27.52 -13.39
CA ASN A 4 -18.97 27.37 -12.99
C ASN A 4 -18.65 25.87 -12.97
N ASN A 5 -18.53 25.30 -14.14
CA ASN A 5 -17.88 24.02 -14.34
C ASN A 5 -16.38 24.26 -14.09
N ASP A 6 -15.89 23.98 -12.88
CA ASP A 6 -14.48 23.76 -12.62
C ASP A 6 -14.08 22.50 -13.41
N ASN A 7 -13.72 22.68 -14.68
CA ASN A 7 -13.21 21.66 -15.57
C ASN A 7 -11.78 21.29 -15.09
N LYS A 8 -11.69 20.66 -13.92
CA LYS A 8 -10.43 20.05 -13.48
C LYS A 8 -10.19 18.84 -14.35
N GLU A 9 -9.19 18.92 -15.20
CA GLU A 9 -8.68 17.76 -15.91
C GLU A 9 -8.38 16.63 -14.93
N VAL A 10 -9.00 15.46 -15.17
CA VAL A 10 -8.82 14.27 -14.34
C VAL A 10 -7.71 13.41 -14.95
N SER A 11 -6.72 13.03 -14.16
CA SER A 11 -5.71 12.08 -14.65
C SER A 11 -6.33 10.72 -14.93
N LEU A 12 -6.04 10.14 -16.09
CA LEU A 12 -6.36 8.76 -16.42
C LEU A 12 -5.46 7.74 -15.72
N VAL A 13 -4.30 8.19 -15.22
CA VAL A 13 -3.37 7.33 -14.47
C VAL A 13 -3.99 6.95 -13.15
N GLY A 14 -4.02 5.65 -12.85
CA GLY A 14 -4.60 5.10 -11.63
C GLY A 14 -6.09 4.76 -11.74
N LEU A 15 -6.79 5.15 -12.82
CA LEU A 15 -8.17 4.74 -13.04
C LEU A 15 -8.27 3.24 -13.34
N THR A 16 -9.34 2.63 -12.86
CA THR A 16 -9.75 1.27 -13.22
C THR A 16 -10.31 1.23 -14.65
N ARG A 17 -10.47 0.03 -15.21
CA ARG A 17 -11.08 -0.12 -16.56
C ARG A 17 -12.50 0.45 -16.63
N GLU A 18 -13.30 0.27 -15.57
CA GLU A 18 -14.67 0.81 -15.51
C GLU A 18 -14.65 2.34 -15.48
N GLU A 19 -13.77 2.95 -14.68
CA GLU A 19 -13.64 4.41 -14.64
C GLU A 19 -13.14 4.99 -15.96
N ILE A 20 -12.21 4.32 -16.66
CA ILE A 20 -11.81 4.71 -18.01
C ILE A 20 -12.99 4.59 -18.98
N LYS A 21 -13.77 3.51 -18.89
CA LYS A 21 -14.96 3.32 -19.70
C LYS A 21 -15.99 4.42 -19.49
N ASP A 22 -16.28 4.75 -18.23
CA ASP A 22 -17.19 5.83 -17.85
C ASP A 22 -16.73 7.20 -18.37
N SER A 23 -15.42 7.40 -18.45
CA SER A 23 -14.84 8.58 -19.07
C SER A 23 -15.05 8.60 -20.58
N LEU A 24 -14.84 7.47 -21.26
CA LEU A 24 -14.92 7.37 -22.71
C LEU A 24 -16.36 7.39 -23.27
N ILE A 25 -17.35 6.89 -22.51
CA ILE A 25 -18.78 6.92 -22.92
C ILE A 25 -19.28 8.36 -23.14
N LYS A 26 -18.65 9.34 -22.52
CA LYS A 26 -19.01 10.76 -22.68
C LYS A 26 -18.62 11.36 -24.03
N PHE A 27 -17.78 10.64 -24.80
CA PHE A 27 -17.33 11.06 -26.14
C PHE A 27 -18.15 10.37 -27.23
N ASP A 28 -18.14 10.94 -28.42
CA ASP A 28 -18.83 10.34 -29.59
C ASP A 28 -18.09 9.10 -30.13
N ILE A 29 -18.12 8.04 -29.33
CA ILE A 29 -17.52 6.74 -29.66
C ILE A 29 -18.67 5.73 -29.83
N PRO A 30 -18.76 4.98 -30.95
CA PRO A 30 -19.76 3.94 -31.10
C PRO A 30 -19.66 2.88 -29.99
N ASP A 31 -20.77 2.49 -29.39
CA ASP A 31 -20.83 1.55 -28.26
C ASP A 31 -20.01 0.27 -28.49
N GLN A 32 -20.04 -0.25 -29.72
CA GLN A 32 -19.29 -1.45 -30.13
C GLN A 32 -17.77 -1.27 -30.04
N GLN A 33 -17.28 -0.03 -30.06
CA GLN A 33 -15.85 0.28 -30.01
C GLN A 33 -15.36 0.67 -28.61
N ILE A 34 -16.25 0.99 -27.65
CA ILE A 34 -15.89 1.49 -26.32
C ILE A 34 -14.89 0.55 -25.65
N ASN A 35 -15.18 -0.75 -25.57
CA ASN A 35 -14.29 -1.71 -24.89
C ASN A 35 -12.91 -1.81 -25.58
N MET A 36 -12.87 -1.70 -26.91
CA MET A 36 -11.60 -1.65 -27.65
C MET A 36 -10.81 -0.40 -27.31
N ARG A 37 -11.46 0.76 -27.20
CA ARG A 37 -10.80 2.04 -26.82
C ARG A 37 -10.30 1.99 -25.37
N VAL A 38 -11.09 1.45 -24.46
CA VAL A 38 -10.66 1.20 -23.06
C VAL A 38 -9.37 0.38 -23.04
N ASN A 39 -9.32 -0.74 -23.79
CA ASN A 39 -8.14 -1.60 -23.84
C ASN A 39 -6.92 -0.87 -24.46
N GLN A 40 -7.12 -0.02 -25.45
CA GLN A 40 -6.05 0.77 -26.04
C GLN A 40 -5.49 1.79 -25.02
N VAL A 41 -6.35 2.60 -24.37
CA VAL A 41 -5.94 3.56 -23.33
C VAL A 41 -5.24 2.83 -22.18
N TRP A 42 -5.82 1.72 -21.72
CA TRP A 42 -5.25 0.86 -20.68
C TRP A 42 -3.82 0.40 -21.00
N GLY A 43 -3.62 -0.17 -22.19
CA GLY A 43 -2.31 -0.65 -22.62
C GLY A 43 -1.27 0.47 -22.74
N TRP A 44 -1.68 1.66 -23.19
CA TRP A 44 -0.78 2.82 -23.25
C TRP A 44 -0.35 3.28 -21.86
N ILE A 45 -1.27 3.33 -20.89
CA ILE A 45 -0.97 3.79 -19.53
C ILE A 45 -0.19 2.73 -18.75
N TYR A 46 -0.70 1.49 -18.69
CA TYR A 46 -0.22 0.47 -17.73
C TYR A 46 0.76 -0.53 -18.29
N ASN A 47 0.93 -0.61 -19.61
CA ASN A 47 1.94 -1.45 -20.22
C ASN A 47 3.11 -0.63 -20.76
N LYS A 48 2.82 0.55 -21.36
CA LYS A 48 3.86 1.39 -21.97
C LYS A 48 4.29 2.58 -21.13
N GLY A 49 3.50 2.97 -20.12
CA GLY A 49 3.83 4.05 -19.21
C GLY A 49 3.89 5.45 -19.85
N VAL A 50 3.15 5.68 -20.94
CA VAL A 50 3.19 6.95 -21.64
C VAL A 50 2.87 8.13 -20.72
N THR A 51 3.50 9.28 -21.00
CA THR A 51 3.34 10.52 -20.24
C THR A 51 2.51 11.56 -20.96
N SER A 52 2.25 11.35 -22.28
CA SER A 52 1.41 12.19 -23.11
C SER A 52 0.34 11.41 -23.85
N ILE A 53 -0.88 11.97 -23.94
CA ILE A 53 -1.97 11.38 -24.74
C ILE A 53 -1.59 11.36 -26.24
N ASP A 54 -0.69 12.23 -26.69
CA ASP A 54 -0.21 12.25 -28.07
C ASP A 54 0.58 11.00 -28.45
N GLU A 55 1.16 10.30 -27.48
CA GLU A 55 1.85 9.03 -27.70
C GLU A 55 0.91 7.87 -27.97
N MET A 56 -0.39 7.99 -27.67
CA MET A 56 -1.41 6.93 -27.86
C MET A 56 -1.80 6.74 -29.33
N THR A 57 -0.83 6.42 -30.19
CA THR A 57 -0.98 6.42 -31.65
C THR A 57 -1.99 5.39 -32.22
N THR A 58 -2.45 4.43 -31.42
CA THR A 58 -3.55 3.53 -31.80
C THR A 58 -4.93 4.17 -31.68
N LEU A 59 -5.03 5.35 -31.03
CA LEU A 59 -6.22 6.18 -31.02
C LEU A 59 -6.19 7.16 -32.19
N SER A 60 -7.36 7.47 -32.75
CA SER A 60 -7.48 8.48 -33.79
C SER A 60 -7.05 9.87 -33.26
N LEU A 61 -6.56 10.74 -34.14
CA LEU A 61 -6.20 12.12 -33.78
C LEU A 61 -7.38 12.85 -33.10
N GLY A 62 -8.59 12.75 -33.65
CA GLY A 62 -9.78 13.37 -33.08
C GLY A 62 -10.08 12.90 -31.65
N LEU A 63 -9.93 11.61 -31.36
CA LEU A 63 -10.15 11.10 -30.02
C LEU A 63 -9.05 11.54 -29.05
N ARG A 64 -7.80 11.62 -29.49
CA ARG A 64 -6.71 12.15 -28.67
C ARG A 64 -6.92 13.63 -28.31
N GLU A 65 -7.34 14.46 -29.28
CA GLU A 65 -7.67 15.85 -29.03
C GLU A 65 -8.86 16.00 -28.06
N GLU A 66 -9.85 15.14 -28.19
CA GLU A 66 -11.00 15.16 -27.27
C GLU A 66 -10.59 14.72 -25.84
N LEU A 67 -9.79 13.67 -25.71
CA LEU A 67 -9.25 13.24 -24.43
C LEU A 67 -8.45 14.35 -23.73
N LYS A 68 -7.60 15.09 -24.46
CA LYS A 68 -6.77 16.18 -23.90
C LYS A 68 -7.59 17.34 -23.33
N LYS A 69 -8.84 17.54 -23.77
CA LYS A 69 -9.71 18.60 -23.22
C LYS A 69 -10.23 18.27 -21.82
N HIS A 70 -10.29 17.00 -21.45
CA HIS A 70 -10.94 16.53 -20.23
C HIS A 70 -10.00 15.75 -19.30
N HIS A 71 -8.91 15.25 -19.86
CA HIS A 71 -8.01 14.33 -19.16
C HIS A 71 -6.53 14.68 -19.39
N ASN A 72 -5.72 14.26 -18.43
CA ASN A 72 -4.26 14.27 -18.53
C ASN A 72 -3.69 12.92 -18.08
N LEU A 73 -2.38 12.77 -18.07
CA LEU A 73 -1.65 11.60 -17.59
C LEU A 73 -0.73 11.95 -16.41
N ASN A 74 -1.09 12.98 -15.64
CA ASN A 74 -0.27 13.45 -14.53
C ASN A 74 -0.14 12.37 -13.45
N ARG A 75 1.08 12.24 -12.92
CA ARG A 75 1.40 11.45 -11.74
C ARG A 75 1.33 12.33 -10.50
N PRO A 76 1.20 11.75 -9.30
CA PRO A 76 1.47 12.47 -8.06
C PRO A 76 2.86 13.12 -8.10
N VAL A 77 2.99 14.28 -7.47
CA VAL A 77 4.27 14.98 -7.42
C VAL A 77 5.19 14.26 -6.43
N ILE A 78 6.41 13.93 -6.84
CA ILE A 78 7.48 13.52 -5.92
C ILE A 78 7.93 14.80 -5.21
N SER A 79 7.60 14.95 -3.92
CA SER A 79 8.01 16.09 -3.10
C SER A 79 9.38 15.87 -2.45
N ASP A 80 9.77 14.61 -2.26
CA ASP A 80 11.11 14.21 -1.81
C ASP A 80 11.45 12.81 -2.32
N GLU A 81 12.74 12.58 -2.63
CA GLU A 81 13.28 11.29 -3.03
C GLU A 81 14.58 11.04 -2.28
N GLN A 82 14.68 9.89 -1.63
CA GLN A 82 15.87 9.48 -0.88
C GLN A 82 16.33 8.11 -1.37
N THR A 83 17.63 7.93 -1.48
CA THR A 83 18.25 6.65 -1.84
C THR A 83 19.23 6.26 -0.75
N SER A 84 19.01 5.09 -0.16
CA SER A 84 19.88 4.47 0.86
C SER A 84 21.14 3.91 0.24
N GLU A 85 22.18 3.71 1.08
CA GLU A 85 23.43 3.05 0.69
C GLU A 85 23.19 1.62 0.18
N ASP A 86 22.13 0.94 0.65
CA ASP A 86 21.75 -0.41 0.22
C ASP A 86 20.90 -0.44 -1.07
N GLY A 87 20.72 0.72 -1.71
CA GLY A 87 19.94 0.89 -2.93
C GLY A 87 18.42 1.02 -2.71
N THR A 88 17.94 0.94 -1.48
CA THR A 88 16.52 1.22 -1.16
C THR A 88 16.18 2.65 -1.54
N LYS A 89 15.05 2.85 -2.23
CA LYS A 89 14.55 4.17 -2.61
C LYS A 89 13.24 4.46 -1.89
N LYS A 90 13.12 5.66 -1.37
CA LYS A 90 11.90 6.17 -0.75
C LYS A 90 11.44 7.43 -1.44
N TRP A 91 10.17 7.49 -1.82
CA TRP A 91 9.53 8.65 -2.39
C TRP A 91 8.47 9.18 -1.45
N LEU A 92 8.47 10.49 -1.22
CA LEU A 92 7.36 11.21 -0.62
C LEU A 92 6.47 11.74 -1.75
N LEU A 93 5.27 11.19 -1.87
CA LEU A 93 4.32 11.51 -2.93
C LEU A 93 3.25 12.46 -2.42
N LYS A 94 3.08 13.56 -3.14
CA LYS A 94 2.09 14.60 -2.84
C LYS A 94 0.92 14.55 -3.81
N PHE A 95 -0.29 14.49 -3.25
CA PHE A 95 -1.54 14.50 -3.99
C PHE A 95 -2.13 15.90 -4.14
N ASN A 96 -3.14 16.06 -5.01
CA ASN A 96 -3.76 17.34 -5.34
C ASN A 96 -4.42 18.06 -4.14
N ASP A 97 -4.80 17.33 -3.10
CA ASP A 97 -5.35 17.88 -1.86
C ASP A 97 -4.27 18.34 -0.87
N GLY A 98 -3.00 18.17 -1.23
CA GLY A 98 -1.83 18.48 -0.41
C GLY A 98 -1.45 17.37 0.57
N SER A 99 -2.16 16.25 0.60
CA SER A 99 -1.78 15.09 1.40
C SER A 99 -0.52 14.43 0.85
N GLU A 100 0.31 13.91 1.74
CA GLU A 100 1.56 13.24 1.38
C GLU A 100 1.62 11.84 2.00
N ILE A 101 2.19 10.90 1.26
CA ILE A 101 2.46 9.54 1.71
C ILE A 101 3.85 9.09 1.25
N GLU A 102 4.40 8.10 1.93
CA GLU A 102 5.65 7.48 1.53
C GLU A 102 5.41 6.15 0.82
N THR A 103 6.25 5.90 -0.19
CA THR A 103 6.33 4.64 -0.97
C THR A 103 7.79 4.24 -1.03
N VAL A 104 8.09 2.94 -0.85
CA VAL A 104 9.48 2.46 -0.75
C VAL A 104 9.72 1.31 -1.73
N PHE A 105 10.79 1.42 -2.51
CA PHE A 105 11.33 0.34 -3.32
C PHE A 105 12.54 -0.28 -2.63
N ILE A 106 12.50 -1.59 -2.45
CA ILE A 106 13.56 -2.38 -1.81
C ILE A 106 14.13 -3.32 -2.88
N PRO A 107 15.34 -3.04 -3.39
CA PRO A 107 16.02 -3.94 -4.32
C PRO A 107 16.53 -5.18 -3.59
N ASP A 108 16.53 -6.30 -4.30
CA ASP A 108 17.17 -7.55 -3.91
C ASP A 108 17.76 -8.19 -5.19
N ASP A 109 18.72 -9.10 -5.12
CA ASP A 109 19.49 -9.59 -6.27
C ASP A 109 18.63 -10.01 -7.47
N GLU A 110 17.55 -10.76 -7.24
CA GLU A 110 16.62 -11.23 -8.28
C GLU A 110 15.20 -10.68 -8.08
N ARG A 111 14.97 -9.79 -7.10
CA ARG A 111 13.65 -9.32 -6.72
C ARG A 111 13.70 -7.84 -6.35
N GLY A 112 12.68 -7.11 -6.76
CA GLY A 112 12.44 -5.79 -6.24
C GLY A 112 11.06 -5.75 -5.60
N THR A 113 10.97 -5.30 -4.37
CA THR A 113 9.72 -5.20 -3.62
C THR A 113 9.31 -3.75 -3.50
N LEU A 114 8.11 -3.41 -3.96
CA LEU A 114 7.52 -2.09 -3.75
C LEU A 114 6.56 -2.14 -2.55
N CYS A 115 6.85 -1.34 -1.53
CA CYS A 115 6.00 -1.13 -0.37
C CYS A 115 5.06 0.04 -0.64
N VAL A 116 3.75 -0.23 -0.65
CA VAL A 116 2.69 0.72 -1.06
C VAL A 116 1.84 1.09 0.15
N SER A 117 1.51 2.38 0.26
CA SER A 117 0.65 2.95 1.28
C SER A 117 -0.83 2.85 0.89
N SER A 118 -1.72 2.70 1.88
CA SER A 118 -3.18 2.58 1.71
C SER A 118 -3.97 3.71 2.33
N GLN A 119 -3.37 4.50 3.22
CA GLN A 119 -4.01 5.63 3.91
C GLN A 119 -3.02 6.79 4.06
N VAL A 120 -3.52 7.99 4.21
CA VAL A 120 -2.76 9.14 4.71
C VAL A 120 -2.84 9.11 6.24
N GLY A 121 -1.72 8.80 6.89
CA GLY A 121 -1.68 8.40 8.30
C GLY A 121 -2.17 6.96 8.51
N CYS A 122 -2.61 6.62 9.71
CA CYS A 122 -3.12 5.28 10.01
C CYS A 122 -4.36 5.32 10.90
N THR A 123 -5.30 4.39 10.66
CA THR A 123 -6.47 4.19 11.51
C THR A 123 -6.08 3.55 12.86
N LEU A 124 -4.99 2.77 12.87
CA LEU A 124 -4.51 2.03 14.04
C LEU A 124 -3.42 2.80 14.76
N ASN A 125 -3.30 2.52 16.07
CA ASN A 125 -2.32 3.15 16.95
C ASN A 125 -1.34 2.07 17.49
N CYS A 126 -0.78 1.24 16.59
CA CYS A 126 0.23 0.26 16.98
C CYS A 126 1.43 0.97 17.60
N THR A 127 1.81 0.61 18.83
CA THR A 127 2.75 1.41 19.63
C THR A 127 4.19 1.34 19.14
N PHE A 128 4.56 0.27 18.44
CA PHE A 128 5.88 0.09 17.83
C PHE A 128 6.03 0.75 16.45
N CYS A 129 4.95 1.29 15.87
CA CYS A 129 4.92 1.81 14.50
C CYS A 129 4.88 3.34 14.48
N HIS A 130 5.82 3.97 13.76
CA HIS A 130 5.86 5.43 13.63
C HIS A 130 4.61 5.98 12.92
N THR A 131 4.13 5.31 11.86
CA THR A 131 2.86 5.65 11.22
C THR A 131 1.68 5.57 12.19
N GLY A 132 1.73 4.65 13.16
CA GLY A 132 0.71 4.53 14.22
C GLY A 132 0.59 5.76 15.12
N THR A 133 1.62 6.61 15.20
CA THR A 133 1.56 7.89 15.92
C THR A 133 0.82 8.98 15.13
N GLN A 134 0.64 8.76 13.83
CA GLN A 134 0.00 9.69 12.91
C GLN A 134 -1.49 9.35 12.76
N ARG A 135 -2.36 10.27 13.18
CA ARG A 135 -3.80 10.06 13.05
C ARG A 135 -4.22 9.96 11.58
N LEU A 136 -5.19 9.11 11.32
CA LEU A 136 -5.81 9.00 10.01
C LEU A 136 -6.33 10.36 9.52
N VAL A 137 -5.89 10.77 8.34
CA VAL A 137 -6.43 11.91 7.59
C VAL A 137 -7.56 11.43 6.69
N ARG A 138 -7.27 10.46 5.79
CA ARG A 138 -8.22 9.81 4.88
C ARG A 138 -7.69 8.50 4.30
N ASN A 139 -8.55 7.73 3.71
CA ASN A 139 -8.19 6.62 2.84
C ASN A 139 -7.59 7.16 1.53
N LEU A 140 -6.69 6.39 0.91
CA LEU A 140 -6.30 6.61 -0.48
C LEU A 140 -7.36 6.01 -1.42
N SER A 141 -7.59 6.67 -2.54
CA SER A 141 -8.38 6.07 -3.62
C SER A 141 -7.58 4.94 -4.31
N SER A 142 -8.27 4.07 -5.07
CA SER A 142 -7.62 3.09 -5.95
C SER A 142 -6.62 3.77 -6.87
N GLN A 143 -6.99 4.91 -7.44
CA GLN A 143 -6.14 5.73 -8.29
C GLN A 143 -4.84 6.14 -7.60
N GLU A 144 -4.90 6.62 -6.35
CA GLU A 144 -3.72 7.02 -5.59
C GLU A 144 -2.85 5.82 -5.18
N ILE A 145 -3.45 4.67 -4.94
CA ILE A 145 -2.73 3.41 -4.66
C ILE A 145 -1.97 2.94 -5.90
N ILE A 146 -2.62 2.91 -7.06
CA ILE A 146 -2.01 2.48 -8.34
C ILE A 146 -0.93 3.46 -8.77
N SER A 147 -1.14 4.76 -8.58
CA SER A 147 -0.19 5.81 -8.97
C SER A 147 1.17 5.65 -8.29
N GLN A 148 1.23 5.06 -7.08
CA GLN A 148 2.51 4.77 -6.41
C GLN A 148 3.35 3.79 -7.24
N VAL A 149 2.70 2.77 -7.84
CA VAL A 149 3.39 1.80 -8.70
C VAL A 149 3.85 2.46 -9.99
N VAL A 150 3.01 3.31 -10.58
CA VAL A 150 3.36 4.03 -11.83
C VAL A 150 4.54 4.96 -11.60
N VAL A 151 4.53 5.75 -10.52
CA VAL A 151 5.65 6.65 -10.16
C VAL A 151 6.94 5.86 -9.91
N ALA A 152 6.86 4.74 -9.20
CA ALA A 152 8.02 3.90 -8.96
C ALA A 152 8.60 3.34 -10.27
N LYS A 153 7.75 2.89 -11.22
CA LYS A 153 8.19 2.43 -12.54
C LYS A 153 8.80 3.56 -13.37
N ASP A 154 8.23 4.77 -13.32
CA ASP A 154 8.78 5.95 -13.97
C ASP A 154 10.18 6.29 -13.41
N SER A 155 10.32 6.37 -12.08
CA SER A 155 11.62 6.69 -11.42
C SER A 155 12.67 5.61 -11.60
N LEU A 156 12.27 4.35 -11.76
CA LEU A 156 13.18 3.22 -12.02
C LEU A 156 13.43 3.00 -13.51
N GLU A 157 12.79 3.77 -14.40
CA GLU A 157 12.87 3.60 -15.87
C GLU A 157 12.50 2.17 -16.31
N GLU A 158 11.44 1.58 -15.70
CA GLU A 158 11.12 0.14 -15.87
C GLU A 158 10.07 -0.14 -16.95
N TRP A 159 9.71 0.83 -17.80
CA TRP A 159 8.74 0.59 -18.85
C TRP A 159 9.37 -0.16 -20.04
N CYS A 160 8.74 -1.25 -20.44
CA CYS A 160 9.17 -2.08 -21.59
C CYS A 160 10.57 -2.72 -21.45
N GLU A 161 11.12 -2.76 -20.23
CA GLU A 161 12.42 -3.40 -19.94
C GLU A 161 12.27 -4.76 -19.26
N GLU A 162 13.15 -5.69 -19.62
CA GLU A 162 13.33 -6.97 -18.94
C GLU A 162 14.83 -7.11 -18.53
N PRO A 163 15.15 -7.58 -17.36
CA PRO A 163 14.24 -8.08 -16.33
C PRO A 163 13.53 -6.96 -15.55
N ARG A 164 12.32 -7.25 -15.08
CA ARG A 164 11.53 -6.31 -14.25
C ARG A 164 12.24 -6.00 -12.94
N LYS A 165 12.33 -4.72 -12.60
CA LYS A 165 12.86 -4.25 -11.30
C LYS A 165 11.83 -4.47 -10.18
N ILE A 166 10.57 -4.10 -10.41
CA ILE A 166 9.47 -4.33 -9.45
C ILE A 166 8.84 -5.69 -9.74
N THR A 167 9.19 -6.68 -8.94
CA THR A 167 8.65 -8.05 -9.06
C THR A 167 7.59 -8.38 -8.04
N ASN A 168 7.59 -7.68 -6.89
CA ASN A 168 6.69 -7.92 -5.77
C ASN A 168 6.09 -6.60 -5.27
N ILE A 169 4.85 -6.66 -4.77
CA ILE A 169 4.20 -5.54 -4.08
C ILE A 169 3.76 -5.99 -2.68
N VAL A 170 3.98 -5.13 -1.69
CA VAL A 170 3.50 -5.34 -0.34
C VAL A 170 2.68 -4.14 0.12
N MET A 171 1.46 -4.38 0.58
CA MET A 171 0.59 -3.35 1.16
C MET A 171 0.96 -3.19 2.65
N MET A 172 2.21 -2.73 2.89
CA MET A 172 2.81 -2.60 4.23
C MET A 172 3.35 -1.18 4.49
N GLY A 173 2.97 -0.22 3.65
CA GLY A 173 3.26 1.19 3.84
C GLY A 173 2.35 1.83 4.89
N MET A 174 2.04 3.09 4.72
CA MET A 174 1.19 3.84 5.65
C MET A 174 -0.26 3.35 5.59
N GLY A 175 -0.86 3.08 6.77
CA GLY A 175 -2.27 2.74 6.93
C GLY A 175 -2.58 1.27 7.18
N GLU A 176 -3.87 0.99 7.46
CA GLU A 176 -4.43 -0.36 7.56
C GLU A 176 -5.25 -0.66 6.29
N PRO A 177 -4.75 -1.55 5.42
CA PRO A 177 -5.38 -1.80 4.12
C PRO A 177 -6.83 -2.25 4.20
N LEU A 178 -7.20 -3.07 5.18
CA LEU A 178 -8.57 -3.58 5.29
C LEU A 178 -9.58 -2.55 5.80
N TYR A 179 -9.14 -1.41 6.35
CA TYR A 179 -10.02 -0.25 6.59
C TYR A 179 -10.21 0.61 5.34
N ASN A 180 -9.42 0.34 4.28
CA ASN A 180 -9.60 0.92 2.95
C ASN A 180 -9.88 -0.18 1.91
N PHE A 181 -10.81 -1.08 2.22
CA PHE A 181 -10.98 -2.33 1.49
C PHE A 181 -11.25 -2.12 -0.01
N GLU A 182 -12.19 -1.24 -0.36
CA GLU A 182 -12.60 -1.00 -1.74
C GLU A 182 -11.44 -0.43 -2.57
N GLY A 183 -10.76 0.60 -2.07
CA GLY A 183 -9.60 1.21 -2.75
C GLY A 183 -8.44 0.24 -2.93
N VAL A 184 -8.18 -0.60 -1.92
CA VAL A 184 -7.11 -1.61 -1.95
C VAL A 184 -7.48 -2.76 -2.89
N ARG A 185 -8.74 -3.25 -2.86
CA ARG A 185 -9.24 -4.28 -3.78
C ARG A 185 -9.05 -3.84 -5.24
N ASP A 186 -9.60 -2.68 -5.59
CA ASP A 186 -9.57 -2.17 -6.95
C ASP A 186 -8.13 -1.86 -7.40
N GLY A 187 -7.30 -1.35 -6.48
CA GLY A 187 -5.86 -1.18 -6.70
C GLY A 187 -5.15 -2.49 -7.03
N ILE A 188 -5.32 -3.53 -6.21
CA ILE A 188 -4.66 -4.83 -6.43
C ILE A 188 -5.18 -5.51 -7.71
N LEU A 189 -6.47 -5.43 -8.00
CA LEU A 189 -7.04 -5.99 -9.23
C LEU A 189 -6.45 -5.30 -10.46
N THR A 190 -6.30 -3.98 -10.44
CA THR A 190 -5.66 -3.21 -11.51
C THR A 190 -4.17 -3.56 -11.67
N MET A 191 -3.42 -3.68 -10.57
CA MET A 191 -2.01 -4.07 -10.59
C MET A 191 -1.82 -5.48 -11.16
N SER A 192 -2.80 -6.36 -10.98
CA SER A 192 -2.74 -7.76 -11.43
C SER A 192 -3.37 -8.01 -12.78
N ASP A 193 -3.87 -6.99 -13.47
CA ASP A 193 -4.43 -7.14 -14.83
C ASP A 193 -3.33 -7.47 -15.84
N ASP A 194 -3.48 -8.63 -16.53
CA ASP A 194 -2.45 -9.17 -17.42
C ASP A 194 -2.18 -8.30 -18.66
N ALA A 195 -3.13 -7.46 -19.08
CA ALA A 195 -2.96 -6.53 -20.18
C ALA A 195 -2.40 -5.15 -19.75
N GLY A 196 -2.04 -5.00 -18.48
CA GLY A 196 -1.51 -3.77 -17.90
C GLY A 196 -0.20 -4.00 -17.14
N LEU A 197 -0.20 -3.68 -15.84
CA LEU A 197 0.97 -3.83 -14.96
C LEU A 197 1.39 -5.29 -14.78
N SER A 198 0.45 -6.23 -14.90
CA SER A 198 0.69 -7.68 -14.96
C SER A 198 1.51 -8.24 -13.79
N ILE A 199 1.24 -7.79 -12.57
CA ILE A 199 1.90 -8.28 -11.37
C ILE A 199 1.04 -9.40 -10.77
N SER A 200 1.53 -10.63 -10.83
CA SER A 200 0.78 -11.79 -10.34
C SER A 200 0.28 -11.60 -8.90
N LYS A 201 -0.97 -11.95 -8.61
CA LYS A 201 -1.55 -11.92 -7.26
C LYS A 201 -0.71 -12.70 -6.22
N ARG A 202 0.07 -13.70 -6.65
CA ARG A 202 1.03 -14.42 -5.80
C ARG A 202 2.27 -13.59 -5.43
N LYS A 203 2.51 -12.50 -6.14
CA LYS A 203 3.58 -11.53 -5.90
C LYS A 203 3.08 -10.28 -5.17
N ILE A 204 1.78 -10.21 -4.88
CA ILE A 204 1.17 -9.12 -4.12
C ILE A 204 0.78 -9.66 -2.75
N THR A 205 1.28 -9.02 -1.69
CA THR A 205 0.95 -9.36 -0.30
C THR A 205 0.10 -8.27 0.31
N LEU A 206 -1.13 -8.61 0.67
CA LEU A 206 -2.01 -7.77 1.48
C LEU A 206 -1.67 -8.01 2.95
N SER A 207 -1.28 -6.95 3.67
CA SER A 207 -1.01 -7.02 5.10
C SER A 207 -2.19 -6.44 5.90
N THR A 208 -2.45 -6.98 7.08
CA THR A 208 -3.43 -6.43 8.02
C THR A 208 -3.04 -6.72 9.46
N SER A 209 -3.39 -5.80 10.34
CA SER A 209 -3.29 -6.02 11.79
C SER A 209 -4.46 -6.84 12.36
N GLY A 210 -5.42 -7.26 11.49
CA GLY A 210 -6.49 -8.17 11.89
C GLY A 210 -7.88 -7.55 11.92
N ILE A 211 -8.32 -6.96 10.81
CA ILE A 211 -9.72 -6.55 10.63
C ILE A 211 -10.53 -7.79 10.21
N VAL A 212 -10.84 -8.65 11.20
CA VAL A 212 -11.37 -10.00 11.04
C VAL A 212 -12.50 -10.11 10.02
N PRO A 213 -13.56 -9.26 10.05
CA PRO A 213 -14.67 -9.37 9.08
C PRO A 213 -14.26 -9.20 7.62
N LYS A 214 -13.12 -8.53 7.35
CA LYS A 214 -12.64 -8.24 6.00
C LYS A 214 -11.64 -9.28 5.48
N ILE A 215 -11.09 -10.16 6.33
CA ILE A 215 -10.08 -11.15 5.92
C ILE A 215 -10.67 -12.14 4.91
N LYS A 216 -11.84 -12.71 5.17
CA LYS A 216 -12.51 -13.62 4.23
C LYS A 216 -12.82 -12.91 2.90
N MET A 217 -13.36 -11.70 2.97
CA MET A 217 -13.66 -10.90 1.77
C MET A 217 -12.40 -10.66 0.92
N ALA A 218 -11.25 -10.37 1.56
CA ALA A 218 -9.98 -10.21 0.86
C ALA A 218 -9.57 -11.50 0.12
N GLY A 219 -9.80 -12.65 0.71
CA GLY A 219 -9.55 -13.93 0.05
C GLY A 219 -10.46 -14.18 -1.15
N ASP A 220 -11.76 -13.91 -1.01
CA ASP A 220 -12.77 -14.14 -2.03
C ASP A 220 -12.67 -13.15 -3.20
N GLU A 221 -12.54 -11.85 -2.92
CA GLU A 221 -12.61 -10.80 -3.92
C GLU A 221 -11.24 -10.43 -4.52
N ILE A 222 -10.16 -10.50 -3.71
CA ILE A 222 -8.80 -10.14 -4.16
C ILE A 222 -7.99 -11.38 -4.50
N GLY A 223 -7.87 -12.31 -3.57
CA GLY A 223 -7.15 -13.56 -3.75
C GLY A 223 -5.62 -13.45 -3.74
N SER A 224 -5.05 -12.34 -3.26
CA SER A 224 -3.61 -12.13 -3.08
C SER A 224 -3.03 -12.97 -1.94
N MET A 225 -1.72 -12.88 -1.70
CA MET A 225 -1.09 -13.41 -0.48
C MET A 225 -1.54 -12.57 0.71
N LEU A 226 -1.64 -13.20 1.90
CA LEU A 226 -2.04 -12.53 3.13
C LEU A 226 -0.91 -12.54 4.14
N ALA A 227 -0.63 -11.36 4.73
CA ALA A 227 0.24 -11.20 5.89
C ALA A 227 -0.58 -10.67 7.08
N ILE A 228 -0.29 -11.20 8.27
CA ILE A 228 -0.92 -10.81 9.52
C ILE A 228 0.13 -10.23 10.46
N SER A 229 -0.04 -8.99 10.84
CA SER A 229 0.72 -8.33 11.90
C SER A 229 0.28 -8.90 13.26
N LEU A 230 0.90 -10.03 13.67
CA LEU A 230 0.55 -10.75 14.90
C LEU A 230 1.22 -10.14 16.13
N HIS A 231 2.55 -10.13 16.13
CA HIS A 231 3.47 -9.47 17.07
C HIS A 231 3.40 -9.88 18.55
N ALA A 232 2.44 -10.69 18.95
CA ALA A 232 2.30 -11.21 20.31
C ALA A 232 1.63 -12.59 20.30
N THR A 233 1.81 -13.35 21.39
CA THR A 233 1.27 -14.70 21.56
C THR A 233 0.08 -14.77 22.52
N ASN A 234 -0.24 -13.65 23.18
CA ASN A 234 -1.36 -13.52 24.11
C ASN A 234 -2.10 -12.19 23.92
N ASN A 235 -3.35 -12.14 24.36
CA ASN A 235 -4.21 -10.97 24.17
C ASN A 235 -3.79 -9.77 25.01
N ASP A 236 -3.21 -9.97 26.20
CA ASP A 236 -2.83 -8.85 27.08
C ASP A 236 -1.75 -8.02 26.41
N LEU A 237 -0.66 -8.65 25.98
CA LEU A 237 0.41 -7.96 25.26
C LEU A 237 -0.08 -7.41 23.93
N ARG A 238 -0.87 -8.20 23.17
CA ARG A 238 -1.37 -7.74 21.87
C ARG A 238 -2.30 -6.55 21.98
N ASN A 239 -3.11 -6.47 23.05
CA ASN A 239 -3.96 -5.31 23.33
C ASN A 239 -3.17 -4.02 23.56
N GLU A 240 -1.94 -4.14 24.04
CA GLU A 240 -1.02 -3.02 24.26
C GLU A 240 -0.34 -2.59 22.97
N ILE A 241 0.32 -3.53 22.26
CA ILE A 241 1.16 -3.20 21.12
C ILE A 241 0.39 -3.10 19.79
N VAL A 242 -0.75 -3.81 19.65
CA VAL A 242 -1.66 -3.81 18.48
C VAL A 242 -3.11 -3.60 18.94
N PRO A 243 -3.54 -2.37 19.28
CA PRO A 243 -4.80 -2.12 20.01
C PRO A 243 -6.08 -2.58 19.33
N ILE A 244 -6.09 -2.87 18.03
CA ILE A 244 -7.23 -3.47 17.32
C ILE A 244 -7.60 -4.86 17.89
N ASN A 245 -6.67 -5.51 18.59
CA ASN A 245 -6.90 -6.79 19.26
C ASN A 245 -8.03 -6.72 20.31
N LYS A 246 -8.24 -5.55 20.93
CA LYS A 246 -9.37 -5.33 21.86
C LYS A 246 -10.72 -5.55 21.19
N LYS A 247 -10.79 -5.35 19.87
CA LYS A 247 -12.01 -5.54 19.08
C LYS A 247 -12.06 -6.93 18.44
N TYR A 248 -10.91 -7.44 18.02
CA TYR A 248 -10.75 -8.74 17.35
C TYR A 248 -9.62 -9.50 18.03
N PRO A 249 -9.92 -10.33 19.07
CA PRO A 249 -8.92 -11.10 19.80
C PRO A 249 -8.16 -12.09 18.90
N ILE A 250 -7.03 -12.58 19.40
CA ILE A 250 -6.15 -13.51 18.66
C ILE A 250 -6.92 -14.72 18.17
N GLU A 251 -7.83 -15.27 18.97
CA GLU A 251 -8.60 -16.48 18.66
C GLU A 251 -9.46 -16.28 17.41
N GLU A 252 -10.18 -15.15 17.34
CA GLU A 252 -11.02 -14.78 16.18
C GLU A 252 -10.15 -14.53 14.94
N LEU A 253 -9.02 -13.86 15.14
CA LEU A 253 -8.07 -13.57 14.05
C LEU A 253 -7.52 -14.87 13.46
N LEU A 254 -7.08 -15.81 14.29
CA LEU A 254 -6.53 -17.08 13.81
C LEU A 254 -7.60 -17.98 13.18
N GLU A 255 -8.83 -17.92 13.67
CA GLU A 255 -9.94 -18.62 13.04
C GLU A 255 -10.22 -18.05 11.63
N ALA A 256 -10.18 -16.73 11.46
CA ALA A 256 -10.27 -16.11 10.13
C ALA A 256 -9.09 -16.52 9.22
N CYS A 257 -7.89 -16.69 9.78
CA CYS A 257 -6.73 -17.19 9.05
C CYS A 257 -6.91 -18.65 8.59
N ARG A 258 -7.44 -19.54 9.45
CA ARG A 258 -7.72 -20.94 9.08
C ARG A 258 -8.71 -21.05 7.94
N ASN A 259 -9.68 -20.15 7.90
CA ASN A 259 -10.74 -20.07 6.90
C ASN A 259 -10.41 -19.19 5.69
N TYR A 260 -9.14 -18.74 5.55
CA TYR A 260 -8.75 -17.88 4.42
C TYR A 260 -8.84 -18.63 3.10
N PRO A 261 -9.56 -18.10 2.09
CA PRO A 261 -9.82 -18.80 0.83
C PRO A 261 -8.54 -19.17 0.07
N GLY A 262 -8.47 -20.42 -0.35
CA GLY A 262 -7.35 -20.95 -1.13
C GLY A 262 -6.07 -21.20 -0.33
N LEU A 263 -6.16 -21.23 1.00
CA LEU A 263 -5.03 -21.56 1.88
C LEU A 263 -4.45 -22.96 1.56
N SER A 264 -3.14 -23.03 1.43
CA SER A 264 -2.42 -24.26 1.09
C SER A 264 -0.92 -24.11 1.39
N ASN A 265 -0.14 -25.17 1.21
CA ASN A 265 1.31 -25.10 1.35
C ASN A 265 2.00 -24.14 0.34
N SER A 266 1.36 -23.84 -0.78
CA SER A 266 1.85 -22.85 -1.77
C SER A 266 1.26 -21.44 -1.57
N LYS A 267 0.16 -21.31 -0.84
CA LYS A 267 -0.48 -20.05 -0.47
C LYS A 267 -0.62 -19.99 1.05
N ARG A 268 0.51 -19.75 1.73
CA ARG A 268 0.60 -19.72 3.20
C ARG A 268 0.24 -18.34 3.72
N ILE A 269 -0.30 -18.28 4.95
CA ILE A 269 -0.33 -17.04 5.74
C ILE A 269 1.09 -16.67 6.13
N THR A 270 1.44 -15.40 6.02
CA THR A 270 2.67 -14.86 6.59
C THR A 270 2.32 -14.17 7.91
N PHE A 271 2.80 -14.68 9.03
CA PHE A 271 2.72 -13.96 10.30
C PHE A 271 3.95 -13.04 10.42
N GLU A 272 3.73 -11.76 10.55
CA GLU A 272 4.76 -10.76 10.83
C GLU A 272 4.92 -10.65 12.36
N TYR A 273 6.15 -10.74 12.85
CA TYR A 273 6.47 -10.70 14.26
C TYR A 273 7.65 -9.78 14.51
N VAL A 274 7.38 -8.57 15.02
CA VAL A 274 8.42 -7.60 15.38
C VAL A 274 9.10 -8.04 16.66
N MET A 275 10.44 -7.99 16.69
CA MET A 275 11.26 -8.44 17.81
C MET A 275 11.57 -7.27 18.73
N LEU A 276 10.83 -7.16 19.83
CA LEU A 276 10.93 -6.09 20.83
C LEU A 276 11.65 -6.63 22.07
N LYS A 277 12.81 -6.06 22.40
CA LYS A 277 13.69 -6.51 23.48
C LYS A 277 12.97 -6.55 24.83
N GLY A 278 12.97 -7.71 25.46
CA GLY A 278 12.36 -7.92 26.76
C GLY A 278 10.84 -7.79 26.83
N VAL A 279 10.18 -7.69 25.66
CA VAL A 279 8.72 -7.52 25.53
C VAL A 279 8.05 -8.78 24.98
N ASN A 280 8.51 -9.25 23.81
CA ASN A 280 7.90 -10.37 23.09
C ASN A 280 8.92 -11.36 22.51
N ASP A 281 10.16 -11.29 22.93
CA ASP A 281 11.31 -11.97 22.32
C ASP A 281 11.82 -13.21 23.09
N SER A 282 11.13 -13.63 24.16
CA SER A 282 11.56 -14.76 24.97
C SER A 282 11.39 -16.11 24.25
N GLU A 283 12.22 -17.10 24.63
CA GLU A 283 12.08 -18.47 24.11
C GLU A 283 10.70 -19.11 24.47
N ALA A 284 10.09 -18.68 25.58
CA ALA A 284 8.75 -19.12 25.95
C ALA A 284 7.72 -18.65 24.92
N GLU A 285 7.81 -17.39 24.51
CA GLU A 285 6.93 -16.83 23.47
C GLU A 285 7.17 -17.48 22.10
N ALA A 286 8.40 -17.85 21.75
CA ALA A 286 8.66 -18.62 20.53
C ALA A 286 7.93 -19.97 20.53
N ARG A 287 7.96 -20.69 21.68
CA ARG A 287 7.22 -21.95 21.85
C ARG A 287 5.69 -21.74 21.83
N ASP A 288 5.21 -20.68 22.44
CA ASP A 288 3.79 -20.36 22.47
C ASP A 288 3.29 -19.91 21.08
N LEU A 289 4.11 -19.18 20.31
CA LEU A 289 3.79 -18.84 18.92
C LEU A 289 3.58 -20.09 18.07
N VAL A 290 4.46 -21.09 18.16
CA VAL A 290 4.34 -22.36 17.45
C VAL A 290 3.04 -23.08 17.80
N LYS A 291 2.68 -23.15 19.10
CA LYS A 291 1.41 -23.77 19.54
C LYS A 291 0.20 -22.99 19.02
N LEU A 292 0.26 -21.67 19.11
CA LEU A 292 -0.84 -20.75 18.78
C LEU A 292 -1.26 -20.88 17.32
N ILE A 293 -0.30 -20.94 16.38
CA ILE A 293 -0.57 -21.04 14.94
C ILE A 293 -0.67 -22.47 14.42
N SER A 294 -0.68 -23.45 15.33
CA SER A 294 -0.75 -24.87 14.96
C SER A 294 -1.92 -25.17 14.04
N GLY A 295 -1.65 -25.95 12.98
CA GLY A 295 -2.64 -26.33 11.97
C GLY A 295 -2.90 -25.27 10.88
N ILE A 296 -2.27 -24.11 10.93
CA ILE A 296 -2.35 -23.09 9.87
C ILE A 296 -1.14 -23.26 8.94
N PRO A 297 -1.32 -23.46 7.63
CA PRO A 297 -0.22 -23.36 6.66
C PRO A 297 0.39 -21.95 6.68
N ALA A 298 1.53 -21.78 7.32
CA ALA A 298 2.10 -20.48 7.61
C ALA A 298 3.63 -20.43 7.48
N LYS A 299 4.15 -19.22 7.45
CA LYS A 299 5.54 -18.87 7.75
C LYS A 299 5.54 -17.65 8.68
N ILE A 300 6.59 -17.47 9.45
CA ILE A 300 6.74 -16.34 10.35
C ILE A 300 7.91 -15.48 9.86
N ASN A 301 7.66 -14.23 9.54
CA ASN A 301 8.72 -13.27 9.30
C ASN A 301 9.11 -12.62 10.64
N LEU A 302 10.32 -12.85 11.12
CA LEU A 302 10.87 -12.14 12.25
C LEU A 302 11.42 -10.81 11.76
N ILE A 303 10.96 -9.71 12.35
CA ILE A 303 11.33 -8.36 11.98
C ILE A 303 12.13 -7.75 13.13
N PRO A 304 13.46 -7.60 13.02
CA PRO A 304 14.20 -6.78 13.96
C PRO A 304 13.52 -5.41 14.08
N PHE A 305 13.33 -4.91 15.28
CA PHE A 305 12.64 -3.65 15.49
C PHE A 305 13.47 -2.49 14.92
N ASN A 306 12.89 -1.74 14.02
CA ASN A 306 13.50 -0.54 13.46
C ASN A 306 13.12 0.67 14.30
N SER A 307 14.08 1.20 15.06
CA SER A 307 13.86 2.34 15.94
C SER A 307 13.48 3.60 15.15
N TRP A 308 12.69 4.44 15.78
CA TRP A 308 12.29 5.74 15.25
C TRP A 308 12.26 6.79 16.38
N PRO A 309 12.43 8.09 16.07
CA PRO A 309 12.50 9.14 17.11
C PRO A 309 11.23 9.18 17.98
N GLY A 310 11.39 8.90 19.28
CA GLY A 310 10.30 8.88 20.26
C GLY A 310 9.70 7.49 20.56
N SER A 311 10.22 6.42 19.95
CA SER A 311 9.89 5.06 20.36
C SER A 311 10.45 4.74 21.74
N SER A 312 9.67 4.03 22.57
CA SER A 312 10.09 3.47 23.85
C SER A 312 10.64 2.05 23.77
N TYR A 313 10.58 1.43 22.58
CA TYR A 313 11.03 0.07 22.36
C TYR A 313 12.47 0.04 21.85
N GLU A 314 13.14 -1.09 22.14
CA GLU A 314 14.46 -1.42 21.63
C GLU A 314 14.40 -2.70 20.79
N CYS A 315 15.31 -2.82 19.83
CA CYS A 315 15.48 -4.06 19.06
C CYS A 315 16.04 -5.16 19.96
N SER A 316 15.51 -6.37 19.83
CA SER A 316 16.08 -7.56 20.47
C SER A 316 17.53 -7.79 20.03
N ASP A 317 18.34 -8.33 20.94
CA ASP A 317 19.70 -8.73 20.61
C ASP A 317 19.70 -9.81 19.51
N TRP A 318 20.66 -9.77 18.60
CA TRP A 318 20.69 -10.64 17.43
C TRP A 318 20.67 -12.13 17.79
N ASP A 319 21.46 -12.53 18.77
CA ASP A 319 21.48 -13.91 19.28
C ASP A 319 20.09 -14.36 19.79
N GLN A 320 19.32 -13.43 20.34
CA GLN A 320 17.96 -13.72 20.83
C GLN A 320 16.99 -13.91 19.67
N ILE A 321 17.12 -13.10 18.60
CA ILE A 321 16.31 -13.24 17.37
C ILE A 321 16.61 -14.58 16.71
N GLU A 322 17.89 -14.97 16.60
CA GLU A 322 18.29 -16.26 16.04
C GLU A 322 17.75 -17.44 16.86
N LYS A 323 17.88 -17.40 18.19
CA LYS A 323 17.31 -18.43 19.07
C LYS A 323 15.81 -18.56 18.95
N PHE A 324 15.10 -17.43 18.87
CA PHE A 324 13.67 -17.41 18.64
C PHE A 324 13.31 -18.07 17.29
N GLY A 325 14.01 -17.69 16.23
CA GLY A 325 13.85 -18.27 14.89
C GLY A 325 14.11 -19.77 14.86
N ASP A 326 15.16 -20.25 15.55
CA ASP A 326 15.49 -21.67 15.66
C ASP A 326 14.39 -22.49 16.33
N ILE A 327 13.78 -21.96 17.41
CA ILE A 327 12.65 -22.61 18.09
C ILE A 327 11.46 -22.72 17.15
N VAL A 328 11.14 -21.65 16.44
CA VAL A 328 10.03 -21.62 15.47
C VAL A 328 10.29 -22.58 14.31
N ASN A 329 11.51 -22.61 13.76
CA ASN A 329 11.90 -23.55 12.71
C ASN A 329 11.80 -25.02 13.15
N ARG A 330 12.28 -25.35 14.36
CA ARG A 330 12.12 -26.68 14.95
C ARG A 330 10.67 -27.05 15.19
N GLY A 331 9.81 -26.06 15.40
CA GLY A 331 8.35 -26.19 15.47
C GLY A 331 7.66 -26.46 14.12
N GLY A 332 8.42 -26.52 13.03
CA GLY A 332 7.91 -26.83 11.67
C GLY A 332 7.48 -25.64 10.84
N TYR A 333 7.76 -24.42 11.28
CA TYR A 333 7.41 -23.19 10.53
C TYR A 333 8.66 -22.49 10.06
N ALA A 334 8.77 -22.21 8.74
CA ALA A 334 9.83 -21.40 8.21
C ALA A 334 9.82 -19.98 8.86
N SER A 335 10.97 -19.56 9.38
CA SER A 335 11.10 -18.34 10.18
C SER A 335 12.27 -17.48 9.66
N PRO A 336 12.18 -16.88 8.46
CA PRO A 336 13.21 -15.99 7.97
C PRO A 336 13.25 -14.70 8.81
N ILE A 337 14.50 -14.25 9.10
CA ILE A 337 14.74 -12.95 9.71
C ILE A 337 14.81 -11.92 8.58
N ARG A 338 13.99 -10.88 8.68
CA ARG A 338 13.93 -9.78 7.71
C ARG A 338 15.01 -8.76 8.01
N MET A 339 16.11 -8.83 7.27
CA MET A 339 17.16 -7.81 7.38
C MET A 339 16.57 -6.42 7.12
N PRO A 340 16.82 -5.46 8.02
CA PRO A 340 16.40 -4.08 7.79
C PRO A 340 16.98 -3.53 6.47
N ARG A 341 16.20 -2.72 5.77
CA ARG A 341 16.62 -2.05 4.54
C ARG A 341 16.21 -0.58 4.60
N GLY A 342 17.08 0.31 4.12
CA GLY A 342 16.83 1.74 4.10
C GLY A 342 16.71 2.38 5.48
N GLU A 343 17.44 1.88 6.49
CA GLU A 343 17.41 2.43 7.85
C GLU A 343 17.92 3.86 7.90
N ASP A 344 18.98 4.17 7.15
CA ASP A 344 19.63 5.48 7.04
C ASP A 344 18.70 6.58 6.50
N ILE A 345 17.69 6.19 5.72
CA ILE A 345 16.66 7.08 5.18
C ILE A 345 15.29 6.90 5.85
N SER A 346 15.21 6.19 6.97
CA SER A 346 13.95 5.88 7.67
C SER A 346 12.90 5.23 6.75
N ALA A 347 13.32 4.28 5.92
CA ALA A 347 12.45 3.56 4.98
C ALA A 347 12.10 2.14 5.45
N ALA A 348 12.64 1.67 6.56
CA ALA A 348 12.38 0.33 7.07
C ALA A 348 10.94 0.19 7.60
N CYS A 349 10.49 -1.07 7.74
CA CYS A 349 9.14 -1.37 8.22
C CYS A 349 8.86 -0.69 9.57
N GLY A 350 7.72 0.00 9.66
CA GLY A 350 7.28 0.72 10.84
C GLY A 350 7.86 2.13 11.00
N GLN A 351 8.76 2.58 10.12
CA GLN A 351 9.38 3.92 10.22
C GLN A 351 8.67 5.00 9.40
N LEU A 352 7.82 4.64 8.43
CA LEU A 352 7.20 5.60 7.51
C LEU A 352 6.31 6.63 8.24
N LYS A 353 6.46 7.90 7.84
CA LYS A 353 5.68 9.01 8.37
C LYS A 353 5.70 10.20 7.42
N SER A 354 4.55 10.79 7.17
CA SER A 354 4.44 12.08 6.48
C SER A 354 4.10 13.22 7.45
N ASP A 355 4.36 14.47 7.04
CA ASP A 355 3.99 15.63 7.86
C ASP A 355 2.52 16.05 7.70
N THR A 356 1.75 15.32 6.92
CA THR A 356 0.33 15.61 6.70
C THR A 356 -0.47 15.49 7.99
N LYS A 357 -1.13 16.58 8.39
CA LYS A 357 -1.98 16.64 9.57
C LYS A 357 -3.45 16.83 9.18
N LYS A 358 -4.34 16.17 9.91
CA LYS A 358 -5.78 16.38 9.75
C LYS A 358 -6.15 17.80 10.15
N VAL A 359 -6.50 18.63 9.16
CA VAL A 359 -6.98 19.99 9.39
C VAL A 359 -8.38 19.94 10.02
N ARG A 360 -8.63 20.67 11.11
CA ARG A 360 -9.94 20.74 11.73
C ARG A 360 -10.96 21.36 10.76
N ALA A 361 -12.22 20.89 10.80
CA ALA A 361 -13.28 21.40 9.92
C ALA A 361 -13.43 22.93 10.01
N SER A 362 -13.24 23.52 11.20
CA SER A 362 -13.23 24.98 11.40
C SER A 362 -12.09 25.71 10.70
N GLU A 363 -10.92 25.07 10.55
CA GLU A 363 -9.78 25.65 9.85
C GLU A 363 -9.93 25.49 8.31
N LYS A 364 -10.53 24.37 7.86
CA LYS A 364 -10.93 24.21 6.45
C LYS A 364 -11.90 25.31 6.02
N TYR A 365 -12.91 25.56 6.82
CA TYR A 365 -13.91 26.63 6.58
C TYR A 365 -13.25 28.01 6.54
N LYS A 366 -12.35 28.33 7.49
CA LYS A 366 -11.59 29.58 7.47
C LYS A 366 -10.70 29.74 6.22
N LYS A 367 -10.05 28.66 5.76
CA LYS A 367 -9.23 28.69 4.53
C LYS A 367 -10.11 28.87 3.28
N GLU A 368 -11.30 28.29 3.24
CA GLU A 368 -12.24 28.49 2.14
C GLU A 368 -12.79 29.93 2.12
N LEU A 369 -13.18 30.47 3.26
CA LEU A 369 -13.60 31.88 3.37
C LEU A 369 -12.49 32.83 2.91
N ALA A 370 -11.25 32.63 3.36
CA ALA A 370 -10.11 33.44 2.94
C ALA A 370 -9.84 33.36 1.42
N LYS A 371 -10.04 32.19 0.80
CA LYS A 371 -9.95 32.03 -0.68
C LYS A 371 -11.07 32.76 -1.41
N ILE A 372 -12.28 32.79 -0.85
CA ILE A 372 -13.43 33.52 -1.42
C ILE A 372 -13.21 35.04 -1.31
N GLU A 373 -12.70 35.51 -0.17
CA GLU A 373 -12.38 36.92 0.04
C GLU A 373 -11.26 37.41 -0.86
N SER A 374 -10.18 36.63 -0.99
CA SER A 374 -9.06 36.99 -1.91
C SER A 374 -9.50 37.05 -3.38
N LYS A 375 -10.41 36.15 -3.81
CA LYS A 375 -11.01 36.21 -5.17
C LYS A 375 -11.97 37.40 -5.37
N ARG A 376 -12.53 37.94 -4.29
CA ARG A 376 -13.36 39.17 -4.33
C ARG A 376 -12.51 40.44 -4.45
N ILE A 377 -11.41 40.52 -3.71
CA ILE A 377 -10.49 41.68 -3.71
C ILE A 377 -9.71 41.77 -5.04
N GLY A 378 -9.37 40.64 -5.68
CA GLY A 378 -8.68 40.64 -6.98
C GLY A 378 -9.57 40.92 -8.20
N ARG A 379 -10.87 41.28 -7.98
CA ARG A 379 -11.85 41.66 -9.03
C ARG A 379 -12.32 43.12 -8.93
N LEU A 380 -11.72 43.89 -8.06
CA LEU A 380 -11.82 45.36 -7.97
C LEU A 380 -10.54 45.98 -8.51
#